data_b9556b0705791c6e008f5bbabd187f89
#
_entry.id   b9556b0705791c6e008f5bbabd187f89
#
_cell.length_a   1.000
_cell.length_b   1.000
_cell.length_c   1.000
_cell.angle_alpha   90.00
_cell.angle_beta   90.00
_cell.angle_gamma   90.00
#
_symmetry.space_group_name_H-M   'P 1'
#
loop_
_entity.id
_entity.type
_entity.pdbx_description
1 polymer ?
#
loop_
_entity_poly.entity_id
_entity_poly.type
_entity_poly.pdbx_seq_one_letter_code
_entity_poly.pdbx_strand_id
1 'polypeptide(L)'
;MSFASFMSSVKQKSNEMKDEVLKFKNKKFLSAATAGTALIALADGDVSSEEKKKMLKIIESNDALSVFKTSDVISSFNEFLNNFEFDKDVGESKAYEALNLLKGNDVACRTVMRLILSIAAADGVFDDNEKAVAVKVARELGLNAADFEL
;
A
#
# COMPACT_ATOMS: atom_id res chain seq x y z
N MET A 1 13.64 16.31 7.09
CA MET A 1 13.39 15.67 5.77
C MET A 1 11.92 15.78 5.42
N SER A 2 11.60 16.18 4.20
CA SER A 2 10.22 16.29 3.74
C SER A 2 9.71 14.94 3.25
N PHE A 3 8.37 14.80 3.14
CA PHE A 3 7.77 13.61 2.54
C PHE A 3 8.27 13.38 1.11
N ALA A 4 8.41 14.44 0.31
CA ALA A 4 8.93 14.35 -1.05
C ALA A 4 10.36 13.79 -1.08
N SER A 5 11.22 14.22 -0.16
CA SER A 5 12.59 13.70 -0.02
C SER A 5 12.58 12.24 0.40
N PHE A 6 11.69 11.87 1.32
CA PHE A 6 11.51 10.48 1.73
C PHE A 6 11.12 9.60 0.53
N MET A 7 10.13 10.02 -0.24
CA MET A 7 9.67 9.27 -1.42
C MET A 7 10.73 9.18 -2.51
N SER A 8 11.50 10.24 -2.72
CA SER A 8 12.62 10.23 -3.66
C SER A 8 13.67 9.18 -3.25
N SER A 9 14.00 9.14 -1.96
CA SER A 9 14.91 8.15 -1.40
C SER A 9 14.40 6.71 -1.59
N VAL A 10 13.11 6.48 -1.35
CA VAL A 10 12.48 5.17 -1.56
C VAL A 10 12.58 4.74 -3.03
N LYS A 11 12.30 5.65 -3.97
CA LYS A 11 12.40 5.36 -5.41
C LYS A 11 13.82 5.02 -5.83
N GLN A 12 14.82 5.73 -5.30
CA GLN A 12 16.23 5.47 -5.61
C GLN A 12 16.70 4.12 -5.08
N LYS A 13 16.06 3.62 -4.03
CA LYS A 13 16.39 2.35 -3.40
C LYS A 13 15.43 1.21 -3.76
N SER A 14 14.84 1.28 -4.97
CA SER A 14 13.85 0.28 -5.41
C SER A 14 14.39 -1.16 -5.38
N ASN A 15 15.66 -1.37 -5.74
CA ASN A 15 16.28 -2.69 -5.69
C ASN A 15 16.42 -3.21 -4.26
N GLU A 16 16.78 -2.33 -3.32
CA GLU A 16 16.86 -2.69 -1.90
C GLU A 16 15.48 -3.04 -1.35
N MET A 17 14.45 -2.29 -1.76
CA MET A 17 13.07 -2.57 -1.38
C MET A 17 12.61 -3.93 -1.91
N LYS A 18 12.95 -4.27 -3.15
CA LYS A 18 12.66 -5.59 -3.74
C LYS A 18 13.27 -6.71 -2.90
N ASP A 19 14.54 -6.57 -2.50
CA ASP A 19 15.24 -7.54 -1.67
C ASP A 19 14.57 -7.69 -0.30
N GLU A 20 14.14 -6.58 0.31
CA GLU A 20 13.42 -6.60 1.59
C GLU A 20 12.06 -7.29 1.45
N VAL A 21 11.30 -6.97 0.41
CA VAL A 21 10.00 -7.58 0.13
C VAL A 21 10.15 -9.09 -0.11
N LEU A 22 11.20 -9.50 -0.79
CA LEU A 22 11.47 -10.92 -1.05
C LEU A 22 11.60 -11.73 0.24
N LYS A 23 12.13 -11.14 1.32
CA LYS A 23 12.24 -11.79 2.63
C LYS A 23 10.87 -12.10 3.23
N PHE A 24 9.84 -11.36 2.85
CA PHE A 24 8.48 -11.50 3.36
C PHE A 24 7.51 -12.00 2.28
N LYS A 25 8.01 -12.76 1.31
CA LYS A 25 7.19 -13.30 0.20
C LYS A 25 6.18 -14.31 0.72
N ASN A 26 5.06 -13.81 1.24
CA ASN A 26 3.95 -14.64 1.71
C ASN A 26 2.62 -13.92 1.51
N LYS A 27 1.53 -14.67 1.66
CA LYS A 27 0.17 -14.18 1.43
C LYS A 27 -0.22 -13.04 2.38
N LYS A 28 0.20 -13.12 3.64
CA LYS A 28 -0.12 -12.08 4.64
C LYS A 28 0.49 -10.74 4.26
N PHE A 29 1.75 -10.76 3.83
CA PHE A 29 2.44 -9.54 3.39
C PHE A 29 1.77 -8.96 2.15
N LEU A 30 1.46 -9.80 1.16
CA LEU A 30 0.78 -9.36 -0.06
C LEU A 30 -0.59 -8.76 0.26
N SER A 31 -1.37 -9.39 1.12
CA SER A 31 -2.68 -8.88 1.53
C SER A 31 -2.57 -7.52 2.22
N ALA A 32 -1.59 -7.35 3.10
CA ALA A 32 -1.36 -6.07 3.78
C ALA A 32 -0.96 -4.98 2.78
N ALA A 33 -0.09 -5.29 1.82
CA ALA A 33 0.34 -4.34 0.80
C ALA A 33 -0.83 -3.88 -0.08
N THR A 34 -1.64 -4.80 -0.56
CA THR A 34 -2.78 -4.48 -1.43
C THR A 34 -3.92 -3.83 -0.65
N ALA A 35 -4.13 -4.20 0.62
CA ALA A 35 -5.11 -3.58 1.50
C ALA A 35 -4.77 -2.09 1.74
N GLY A 36 -3.54 -1.82 2.12
CA GLY A 36 -3.08 -0.44 2.36
C GLY A 36 -3.15 0.41 1.10
N THR A 37 -2.76 -0.15 -0.03
CA THR A 37 -2.86 0.53 -1.33
C THR A 37 -4.30 0.86 -1.68
N ALA A 38 -5.22 -0.08 -1.48
CA ALA A 38 -6.65 0.13 -1.74
C ALA A 38 -7.23 1.22 -0.83
N LEU A 39 -6.88 1.21 0.46
CA LEU A 39 -7.34 2.24 1.41
C LEU A 39 -6.93 3.64 0.96
N ILE A 40 -5.68 3.82 0.54
CA ILE A 40 -5.18 5.12 0.08
C ILE A 40 -5.84 5.50 -1.25
N ALA A 41 -6.00 4.56 -2.18
CA ALA A 41 -6.67 4.81 -3.45
C ALA A 41 -8.11 5.30 -3.27
N LEU A 42 -8.79 4.84 -2.22
CA LEU A 42 -10.17 5.19 -1.91
C LEU A 42 -10.31 6.38 -0.94
N ALA A 43 -9.20 7.05 -0.61
CA ALA A 43 -9.20 8.16 0.35
C ALA A 43 -10.11 9.31 -0.06
N ASP A 44 -10.26 9.56 -1.35
CA ASP A 44 -11.12 10.62 -1.91
C ASP A 44 -12.54 10.13 -2.25
N GLY A 45 -12.89 8.91 -1.86
CA GLY A 45 -14.18 8.29 -2.14
C GLY A 45 -14.06 7.17 -3.18
N ASP A 46 -14.87 7.23 -4.23
CA ASP A 46 -14.89 6.18 -5.24
C ASP A 46 -13.68 6.23 -6.17
N VAL A 47 -13.28 5.06 -6.66
CA VAL A 47 -12.24 4.93 -7.69
C VAL A 47 -12.93 4.77 -9.05
N SER A 48 -12.68 5.71 -9.97
CA SER A 48 -13.19 5.61 -11.33
C SER A 48 -12.51 4.45 -12.08
N SER A 49 -13.13 4.02 -13.19
CA SER A 49 -12.54 2.97 -14.03
C SER A 49 -11.17 3.37 -14.58
N GLU A 50 -10.99 4.64 -14.91
CA GLU A 50 -9.70 5.17 -15.40
C GLU A 50 -8.64 5.16 -14.32
N GLU A 51 -9.00 5.59 -13.11
CA GLU A 51 -8.11 5.55 -11.94
C GLU A 51 -7.71 4.13 -11.60
N LYS A 52 -8.66 3.18 -11.66
CA LYS A 52 -8.40 1.76 -11.43
C LYS A 52 -7.40 1.20 -12.45
N LYS A 53 -7.58 1.52 -13.73
CA LYS A 53 -6.65 1.11 -14.80
C LYS A 53 -5.26 1.67 -14.55
N LYS A 54 -5.16 2.93 -14.15
CA LYS A 54 -3.90 3.58 -13.83
C LYS A 54 -3.20 2.89 -12.66
N MET A 55 -3.95 2.59 -11.59
CA MET A 55 -3.41 1.87 -10.43
C MET A 55 -2.92 0.48 -10.80
N LEU A 56 -3.65 -0.25 -11.64
CA LEU A 56 -3.24 -1.58 -12.10
C LEU A 56 -1.93 -1.52 -12.88
N LYS A 57 -1.74 -0.50 -13.72
CA LYS A 57 -0.46 -0.31 -14.43
C LYS A 57 0.68 -0.02 -13.48
N ILE A 58 0.46 0.80 -12.47
CA ILE A 58 1.46 1.11 -11.45
C ILE A 58 1.85 -0.18 -10.71
N ILE A 59 0.87 -0.97 -10.31
CA ILE A 59 1.08 -2.24 -9.61
C ILE A 59 1.86 -3.23 -10.50
N GLU A 60 1.48 -3.36 -11.76
CA GLU A 60 2.16 -4.26 -12.70
C GLU A 60 3.61 -3.89 -12.94
N SER A 61 3.92 -2.59 -12.92
CA SER A 61 5.27 -2.10 -13.19
C SER A 61 6.14 -1.93 -11.93
N ASN A 62 5.59 -2.18 -10.75
CA ASN A 62 6.34 -2.02 -9.50
C ASN A 62 7.33 -3.16 -9.31
N ASP A 63 8.62 -2.82 -9.24
CA ASP A 63 9.70 -3.81 -9.11
C ASP A 63 9.59 -4.64 -7.82
N ALA A 64 9.25 -4.02 -6.71
CA ALA A 64 9.15 -4.74 -5.45
C ALA A 64 8.02 -5.77 -5.46
N LEU A 65 6.90 -5.45 -6.12
CA LEU A 65 5.78 -6.37 -6.26
C LEU A 65 6.06 -7.50 -7.25
N SER A 66 7.11 -7.38 -8.07
CA SER A 66 7.49 -8.42 -9.02
C SER A 66 7.96 -9.71 -8.36
N VAL A 67 8.24 -9.70 -7.06
CA VAL A 67 8.55 -10.93 -6.30
C VAL A 67 7.31 -11.82 -6.16
N PHE A 68 6.11 -11.25 -6.30
CA PHE A 68 4.86 -11.99 -6.31
C PHE A 68 4.40 -12.23 -7.74
N LYS A 69 3.55 -13.24 -7.91
CA LYS A 69 2.90 -13.48 -9.20
C LYS A 69 1.95 -12.31 -9.50
N THR A 70 2.06 -11.70 -10.67
CA THR A 70 1.26 -10.52 -11.04
C THR A 70 -0.24 -10.77 -10.89
N SER A 71 -0.72 -11.96 -11.32
CA SER A 71 -2.13 -12.31 -11.19
C SER A 71 -2.61 -12.35 -9.74
N ASP A 72 -1.75 -12.79 -8.80
CA ASP A 72 -2.08 -12.80 -7.38
C ASP A 72 -2.18 -11.40 -6.80
N VAL A 73 -1.27 -10.50 -7.22
CA VAL A 73 -1.28 -9.10 -6.78
C VAL A 73 -2.55 -8.41 -7.25
N ILE A 74 -2.88 -8.58 -8.53
CA ILE A 74 -4.08 -7.96 -9.14
C ILE A 74 -5.35 -8.50 -8.48
N SER A 75 -5.44 -9.83 -8.28
CA SER A 75 -6.58 -10.45 -7.62
C SER A 75 -6.78 -9.93 -6.20
N SER A 76 -5.71 -9.82 -5.44
CA SER A 76 -5.74 -9.32 -4.07
C SER A 76 -6.23 -7.87 -4.02
N PHE A 77 -5.67 -7.01 -4.87
CA PHE A 77 -6.07 -5.61 -4.95
C PHE A 77 -7.55 -5.46 -5.34
N ASN A 78 -7.99 -6.19 -6.36
CA ASN A 78 -9.37 -6.16 -6.81
C ASN A 78 -10.35 -6.66 -5.75
N GLU A 79 -9.97 -7.66 -4.98
CA GLU A 79 -10.80 -8.19 -3.88
C GLU A 79 -11.08 -7.09 -2.85
N PHE A 80 -10.06 -6.33 -2.45
CA PHE A 80 -10.26 -5.21 -1.52
C PHE A 80 -11.14 -4.12 -2.13
N LEU A 81 -10.92 -3.75 -3.39
CA LEU A 81 -11.78 -2.75 -4.05
C LEU A 81 -13.23 -3.22 -4.13
N ASN A 82 -13.48 -4.49 -4.44
CA ASN A 82 -14.81 -5.06 -4.53
C ASN A 82 -15.52 -5.03 -3.16
N ASN A 83 -14.79 -5.29 -2.08
CA ASN A 83 -15.34 -5.19 -0.72
C ASN A 83 -15.83 -3.77 -0.42
N PHE A 84 -15.09 -2.76 -0.84
CA PHE A 84 -15.50 -1.36 -0.69
C PHE A 84 -16.72 -1.00 -1.56
N GLU A 85 -16.79 -1.52 -2.76
CA GLU A 85 -17.94 -1.32 -3.65
C GLU A 85 -19.21 -1.94 -3.07
N PHE A 86 -19.08 -3.08 -2.41
CA PHE A 86 -20.20 -3.74 -1.75
C PHE A 86 -20.68 -2.91 -0.56
N ASP A 87 -19.77 -2.49 0.32
CA ASP A 87 -20.07 -1.68 1.50
C ASP A 87 -18.77 -1.06 2.02
N LYS A 88 -18.75 0.25 2.22
CA LYS A 88 -17.55 0.97 2.66
C LYS A 88 -17.03 0.46 3.99
N ASP A 89 -17.91 0.23 4.98
CA ASP A 89 -17.50 -0.22 6.29
C ASP A 89 -16.94 -1.64 6.26
N VAL A 90 -17.54 -2.51 5.45
CA VAL A 90 -17.02 -3.87 5.22
C VAL A 90 -15.66 -3.81 4.57
N GLY A 91 -15.50 -2.97 3.55
CA GLY A 91 -14.23 -2.77 2.85
C GLY A 91 -13.12 -2.29 3.78
N GLU A 92 -13.39 -1.26 4.57
CA GLU A 92 -12.43 -0.75 5.55
C GLU A 92 -12.06 -1.82 6.58
N SER A 93 -13.06 -2.52 7.10
CA SER A 93 -12.84 -3.57 8.10
C SER A 93 -11.95 -4.69 7.56
N LYS A 94 -12.22 -5.16 6.35
CA LYS A 94 -11.40 -6.20 5.71
C LYS A 94 -9.97 -5.74 5.46
N ALA A 95 -9.79 -4.51 5.01
CA ALA A 95 -8.47 -3.97 4.74
C ALA A 95 -7.66 -3.80 6.03
N TYR A 96 -8.24 -3.24 7.07
CA TYR A 96 -7.54 -3.08 8.35
C TYR A 96 -7.26 -4.42 9.03
N GLU A 97 -8.15 -5.40 8.89
CA GLU A 97 -7.91 -6.77 9.34
C GLU A 97 -6.64 -7.35 8.70
N ALA A 98 -6.49 -7.18 7.38
CA ALA A 98 -5.30 -7.65 6.67
C ALA A 98 -4.01 -6.97 7.16
N LEU A 99 -4.06 -5.67 7.44
CA LEU A 99 -2.93 -4.93 8.01
C LEU A 99 -2.60 -5.45 9.41
N ASN A 100 -3.61 -5.68 10.24
CA ASN A 100 -3.42 -6.16 11.61
C ASN A 100 -2.77 -7.54 11.69
N LEU A 101 -2.99 -8.39 10.70
CA LEU A 101 -2.35 -9.71 10.64
C LEU A 101 -0.82 -9.62 10.55
N LEU A 102 -0.31 -8.50 10.05
CA LEU A 102 1.14 -8.26 9.95
C LEU A 102 1.72 -7.63 11.20
N LYS A 103 0.86 -7.03 12.03
CA LYS A 103 1.26 -6.35 13.27
C LYS A 103 2.02 -7.30 14.19
N GLY A 104 3.07 -6.80 14.82
CA GLY A 104 3.94 -7.61 15.67
C GLY A 104 5.28 -7.95 15.03
N ASN A 105 5.38 -7.90 13.71
CA ASN A 105 6.64 -7.99 13.00
C ASN A 105 7.02 -6.59 12.52
N ASP A 106 7.82 -5.88 13.32
CA ASP A 106 8.17 -4.48 13.06
C ASP A 106 8.84 -4.29 11.70
N VAL A 107 9.77 -5.16 11.34
CA VAL A 107 10.49 -5.07 10.05
C VAL A 107 9.52 -5.24 8.87
N ALA A 108 8.64 -6.24 8.95
CA ALA A 108 7.64 -6.47 7.91
C ALA A 108 6.67 -5.29 7.79
N CYS A 109 6.23 -4.74 8.93
CA CYS A 109 5.34 -3.57 8.94
C CYS A 109 6.00 -2.34 8.31
N ARG A 110 7.26 -2.07 8.64
CA ARG A 110 8.00 -0.95 8.04
C ARG A 110 8.21 -1.16 6.55
N THR A 111 8.53 -2.37 6.14
CA THR A 111 8.73 -2.71 4.72
C THR A 111 7.42 -2.55 3.94
N VAL A 112 6.32 -3.07 4.46
CA VAL A 112 5.03 -2.93 3.78
C VAL A 112 4.58 -1.48 3.71
N MET A 113 4.84 -0.69 4.75
CA MET A 113 4.48 0.74 4.74
C MET A 113 5.23 1.51 3.65
N ARG A 114 6.53 1.28 3.51
CA ARG A 114 7.33 1.89 2.43
C ARG A 114 6.81 1.47 1.06
N LEU A 115 6.46 0.21 0.89
CA LEU A 115 5.91 -0.31 -0.35
C LEU A 115 4.57 0.35 -0.68
N ILE A 116 3.66 0.43 0.27
CA ILE A 116 2.36 1.08 0.11
C ILE A 116 2.54 2.54 -0.33
N LEU A 117 3.42 3.27 0.34
CA LEU A 117 3.70 4.67 0.01
C LEU A 117 4.32 4.82 -1.38
N SER A 118 5.22 3.92 -1.77
CA SER A 118 5.84 3.97 -3.10
C SER A 118 4.81 3.77 -4.21
N ILE A 119 3.86 2.88 -4.00
CA ILE A 119 2.77 2.64 -4.95
C ILE A 119 1.83 3.86 -5.01
N ALA A 120 1.41 4.36 -3.85
CA ALA A 120 0.48 5.47 -3.76
C ALA A 120 1.02 6.75 -4.40
N ALA A 121 2.32 7.01 -4.27
CA ALA A 121 2.95 8.21 -4.80
C ALA A 121 3.45 8.07 -6.24
N ALA A 122 3.33 6.90 -6.84
CA ALA A 122 3.89 6.62 -8.17
C ALA A 122 3.23 7.43 -9.29
N ASP A 123 1.99 7.89 -9.10
CA ASP A 123 1.30 8.73 -10.07
C ASP A 123 1.68 10.22 -9.99
N GLY A 124 2.53 10.57 -9.02
CA GLY A 124 2.99 11.94 -8.80
C GLY A 124 2.06 12.81 -7.97
N VAL A 125 0.92 12.28 -7.55
CA VAL A 125 -0.07 12.99 -6.72
C VAL A 125 -0.20 12.27 -5.39
N PHE A 126 -0.07 13.04 -4.29
CA PHE A 126 -0.29 12.52 -2.94
C PHE A 126 -0.94 13.65 -2.13
N ASP A 127 -2.28 13.67 -2.15
CA ASP A 127 -3.05 14.74 -1.54
C ASP A 127 -3.24 14.59 -0.02
N ASP A 128 -3.87 15.58 0.61
CA ASP A 128 -4.07 15.58 2.05
C ASP A 128 -4.98 14.45 2.53
N ASN A 129 -5.97 14.06 1.74
CA ASN A 129 -6.86 12.94 2.07
C ASN A 129 -6.09 11.63 2.05
N GLU A 130 -5.23 11.43 1.05
CA GLU A 130 -4.37 10.25 0.94
C GLU A 130 -3.37 10.21 2.09
N LYS A 131 -2.78 11.34 2.46
CA LYS A 131 -1.90 11.43 3.62
C LYS A 131 -2.60 11.06 4.92
N ALA A 132 -3.83 11.54 5.11
CA ALA A 132 -4.60 11.22 6.31
C ALA A 132 -4.87 9.71 6.43
N VAL A 133 -5.19 9.05 5.32
CA VAL A 133 -5.37 7.59 5.28
C VAL A 133 -4.04 6.88 5.53
N ALA A 134 -2.94 7.37 4.95
CA ALA A 134 -1.61 6.80 5.16
C ALA A 134 -1.22 6.85 6.65
N VAL A 135 -1.55 7.92 7.36
CA VAL A 135 -1.33 8.03 8.80
C VAL A 135 -2.11 6.94 9.55
N LYS A 136 -3.38 6.71 9.18
CA LYS A 136 -4.19 5.64 9.77
C LYS A 136 -3.60 4.26 9.51
N VAL A 137 -3.12 4.01 8.31
CA VAL A 137 -2.47 2.75 7.94
C VAL A 137 -1.23 2.52 8.81
N ALA A 138 -0.38 3.54 8.95
CA ALA A 138 0.81 3.45 9.80
C ALA A 138 0.43 3.11 11.25
N ARG A 139 -0.57 3.78 11.80
CA ARG A 139 -1.05 3.52 13.16
C ARG A 139 -1.59 2.10 13.32
N GLU A 140 -2.32 1.62 12.35
CA GLU A 140 -2.87 0.26 12.36
C GLU A 140 -1.76 -0.80 12.35
N LEU A 141 -0.65 -0.50 11.69
CA LEU A 141 0.54 -1.35 11.69
C LEU A 141 1.39 -1.20 12.97
N GLY A 142 1.01 -0.31 13.87
CA GLY A 142 1.77 -0.03 15.09
C GLY A 142 3.01 0.82 14.86
N LEU A 143 3.04 1.57 13.76
CA LEU A 143 4.17 2.43 13.38
C LEU A 143 3.93 3.89 13.75
N ASN A 144 5.02 4.63 13.91
CA ASN A 144 4.97 6.08 14.07
C ASN A 144 4.95 6.72 12.68
N ALA A 145 3.87 7.44 12.37
CA ALA A 145 3.72 8.12 11.08
C ALA A 145 4.87 9.08 10.78
N ALA A 146 5.43 9.72 11.80
CA ALA A 146 6.56 10.64 11.63
C ALA A 146 7.80 9.97 11.06
N ASP A 147 7.99 8.67 11.27
CA ASP A 147 9.10 7.90 10.71
C ASP A 147 9.03 7.85 9.16
N PHE A 148 7.86 8.13 8.60
CA PHE A 148 7.62 8.12 7.15
C PHE A 148 7.34 9.53 6.62
N GLU A 149 7.66 10.56 7.39
CA GLU A 149 7.46 11.97 7.04
C GLU A 149 5.98 12.32 6.76
N LEU A 150 5.09 11.66 7.46
CA LEU A 150 3.64 11.88 7.35
C LEU A 150 3.10 12.84 8.41
#